data_32d1f0253300d66cc47d8bc0cfbd97d6
#
_entry.id   32d1f0253300d66cc47d8bc0cfbd97d6
#
_cell.length_a   1.000
_cell.length_b   1.000
_cell.length_c   1.000
_cell.angle_alpha   90.00
_cell.angle_beta   90.00
_cell.angle_gamma   90.00
#
_symmetry.space_group_name_H-M   'P 1'
#
loop_
_entity.id
_entity.type
_entity.pdbx_description
1 polymer ?
#
loop_
_entity_poly.entity_id
_entity_poly.type
_entity_poly.pdbx_seq_one_letter_code
_entity_poly.pdbx_strand_id
1 'polypeptide(L)'
;MAQPQLTPEMLVARLGDYLVSRGHVSAEDLQKALNYQQEQTLKGQSYFLGQALLDLKLIDRATLDQSITEQIIQLRSALQASNRNLERRVQERTAELQEALQRLSQLSQMKANFIANISHELRTPLTHVKGYLELLVTESLGSITEEQRHALQVSQ
;
A
#
# COMPACT_ATOMS: atom_id res chain seq x y z
N MET A 1 -10.84 -10.96 -1.99
CA MET A 1 -10.70 -11.17 -3.46
C MET A 1 -10.16 -9.88 -4.04
N ALA A 2 -8.93 -9.90 -4.53
CA ALA A 2 -8.31 -8.74 -5.17
C ALA A 2 -9.04 -8.49 -6.49
N GLN A 3 -9.66 -7.32 -6.65
CA GLN A 3 -10.19 -6.89 -7.94
C GLN A 3 -8.99 -6.74 -8.90
N PRO A 4 -9.07 -7.26 -10.14
CA PRO A 4 -8.01 -7.08 -11.11
C PRO A 4 -7.78 -5.58 -11.28
N GLN A 5 -6.54 -5.13 -11.05
CA GLN A 5 -6.14 -3.77 -11.31
C GLN A 5 -6.22 -3.57 -12.82
N LEU A 6 -7.24 -2.82 -13.25
CA LEU A 6 -7.37 -2.38 -14.64
C LEU A 6 -6.16 -1.50 -14.98
N THR A 7 -5.20 -2.07 -15.71
CA THR A 7 -4.09 -1.28 -16.24
C THR A 7 -4.61 -0.37 -17.37
N PRO A 8 -4.01 0.82 -17.59
CA PRO A 8 -4.39 1.70 -18.70
C PRO A 8 -4.42 0.99 -20.06
N GLU A 9 -3.57 -0.02 -20.23
CA GLU A 9 -3.50 -0.86 -21.46
C GLU A 9 -4.73 -1.76 -21.64
N MET A 10 -5.42 -2.12 -20.55
CA MET A 10 -6.67 -2.89 -20.60
C MET A 10 -7.91 -2.02 -20.88
N LEU A 11 -7.80 -0.71 -20.65
CA LEU A 11 -8.90 0.25 -20.78
C LEU A 11 -9.01 0.83 -22.20
N VAL A 12 -7.97 0.69 -23.01
CA VAL A 12 -7.92 1.23 -24.36
C VAL A 12 -7.71 0.10 -25.35
N ALA A 13 -8.70 -0.12 -26.21
CA ALA A 13 -8.59 -1.06 -27.32
C ALA A 13 -7.35 -0.73 -28.17
N ARG A 14 -6.66 -1.76 -28.67
CA ARG A 14 -5.58 -1.54 -29.63
C ARG A 14 -6.13 -0.80 -30.84
N LEU A 15 -5.30 -0.01 -31.52
CA LEU A 15 -5.74 0.81 -32.66
C LEU A 15 -6.54 -0.02 -33.68
N GLY A 16 -6.12 -1.25 -33.97
CA GLY A 16 -6.84 -2.15 -34.87
C GLY A 16 -8.25 -2.47 -34.38
N ASP A 17 -8.39 -2.87 -33.12
CA ASP A 17 -9.69 -3.20 -32.50
C ASP A 17 -10.58 -1.95 -32.44
N TYR A 18 -10.01 -0.79 -32.20
CA TYR A 18 -10.72 0.48 -32.20
C TYR A 18 -11.29 0.79 -33.60
N LEU A 19 -10.48 0.67 -34.67
CA LEU A 19 -10.90 0.90 -36.05
C LEU A 19 -12.03 -0.05 -36.47
N VAL A 20 -11.94 -1.32 -36.05
CA VAL A 20 -13.00 -2.31 -36.31
C VAL A 20 -14.28 -1.95 -35.53
N SER A 21 -14.18 -1.60 -34.25
CA SER A 21 -15.36 -1.25 -33.44
C SER A 21 -16.09 -0.01 -33.95
N ARG A 22 -15.37 0.91 -34.60
CA ARG A 22 -15.94 2.11 -35.24
C ARG A 22 -16.44 1.85 -36.67
N GLY A 23 -16.20 0.67 -37.21
CA GLY A 23 -16.61 0.32 -38.57
C GLY A 23 -15.74 0.94 -39.68
N HIS A 24 -14.55 1.49 -39.32
CA HIS A 24 -13.64 2.07 -40.32
C HIS A 24 -12.88 1.00 -41.12
N VAL A 25 -12.69 -0.18 -40.53
CA VAL A 25 -12.01 -1.32 -41.15
C VAL A 25 -12.79 -2.59 -40.77
N SER A 26 -12.88 -3.55 -41.70
CA SER A 26 -13.45 -4.86 -41.38
C SER A 26 -12.45 -5.72 -40.58
N ALA A 27 -12.93 -6.71 -39.82
CA ALA A 27 -12.07 -7.64 -39.11
C ALA A 27 -11.16 -8.43 -40.09
N GLU A 28 -11.66 -8.75 -41.32
CA GLU A 28 -10.88 -9.42 -42.34
C GLU A 28 -9.77 -8.54 -42.91
N ASP A 29 -10.05 -7.25 -43.12
CA ASP A 29 -9.06 -6.30 -43.62
C ASP A 29 -8.02 -5.95 -42.56
N LEU A 30 -8.41 -5.88 -41.27
CA LEU A 30 -7.45 -5.78 -40.18
C LEU A 30 -6.47 -6.97 -40.18
N GLN A 31 -6.98 -8.19 -40.37
CA GLN A 31 -6.12 -9.37 -40.42
C GLN A 31 -5.15 -9.34 -41.62
N LYS A 32 -5.61 -8.86 -42.81
CA LYS A 32 -4.74 -8.65 -43.99
C LYS A 32 -3.63 -7.64 -43.69
N ALA A 33 -3.99 -6.52 -43.02
CA ALA A 33 -3.02 -5.47 -42.64
C ALA A 33 -1.98 -5.98 -41.62
N LEU A 34 -2.40 -6.80 -40.64
CA LEU A 34 -1.49 -7.44 -39.70
C LEU A 34 -0.53 -8.41 -40.36
N ASN A 35 -1.01 -9.23 -41.26
CA ASN A 35 -0.17 -10.16 -42.03
C ASN A 35 0.85 -9.38 -42.88
N TYR A 36 0.42 -8.33 -43.59
CA TYR A 36 1.28 -7.47 -44.38
C TYR A 36 2.34 -6.76 -43.49
N GLN A 37 1.95 -6.23 -42.33
CA GLN A 37 2.87 -5.67 -41.35
C GLN A 37 3.95 -6.69 -40.97
N GLN A 38 3.56 -7.92 -40.65
CA GLN A 38 4.46 -8.98 -40.23
C GLN A 38 5.47 -9.33 -41.33
N GLU A 39 5.01 -9.44 -42.59
CA GLU A 39 5.87 -9.70 -43.74
C GLU A 39 6.90 -8.58 -43.97
N GLN A 40 6.50 -7.32 -43.85
CA GLN A 40 7.42 -6.18 -43.96
C GLN A 40 8.43 -6.12 -42.80
N THR A 41 7.98 -6.46 -41.59
CA THR A 41 8.87 -6.52 -40.41
C THR A 41 9.93 -7.61 -40.57
N LEU A 42 9.59 -8.77 -41.16
CA LEU A 42 10.56 -9.85 -41.46
C LEU A 42 11.61 -9.44 -42.47
N LYS A 43 11.34 -8.44 -43.35
CA LYS A 43 12.31 -7.85 -44.27
C LYS A 43 13.26 -6.83 -43.61
N GLY A 44 13.22 -6.69 -42.27
CA GLY A 44 14.14 -5.85 -41.51
C GLY A 44 13.69 -4.39 -41.37
N GLN A 45 12.46 -4.03 -41.70
CA GLN A 45 11.90 -2.71 -41.51
C GLN A 45 10.92 -2.69 -40.36
N SER A 46 11.04 -1.71 -39.45
CA SER A 46 10.01 -1.46 -38.41
C SER A 46 8.76 -0.91 -39.11
N TYR A 47 7.72 -1.72 -39.22
CA TYR A 47 6.51 -1.41 -40.00
C TYR A 47 5.30 -1.33 -39.07
N PHE A 48 4.59 -0.21 -39.07
CA PHE A 48 3.46 0.02 -38.19
C PHE A 48 2.14 -0.35 -38.85
N LEU A 49 1.18 -0.80 -38.04
CA LEU A 49 -0.16 -1.17 -38.50
C LEU A 49 -0.83 -0.04 -39.31
N GLY A 50 -0.73 1.21 -38.81
CA GLY A 50 -1.27 2.36 -39.54
C GLY A 50 -0.72 2.53 -40.95
N GLN A 51 0.59 2.27 -41.13
CA GLN A 51 1.21 2.31 -42.46
C GLN A 51 0.70 1.17 -43.35
N ALA A 52 0.56 -0.04 -42.79
CA ALA A 52 0.01 -1.19 -43.52
C ALA A 52 -1.42 -0.91 -44.02
N LEU A 53 -2.25 -0.30 -43.18
CA LEU A 53 -3.62 0.06 -43.53
C LEU A 53 -3.68 1.10 -44.68
N LEU A 54 -2.76 2.08 -44.68
CA LEU A 54 -2.67 3.11 -45.71
C LEU A 54 -2.16 2.53 -47.04
N ASP A 55 -1.10 1.70 -47.00
CA ASP A 55 -0.50 1.11 -48.19
C ASP A 55 -1.45 0.14 -48.90
N LEU A 56 -2.22 -0.62 -48.13
CA LEU A 56 -3.29 -1.48 -48.62
C LEU A 56 -4.56 -0.71 -49.03
N LYS A 57 -4.58 0.62 -48.88
CA LYS A 57 -5.72 1.50 -49.13
C LYS A 57 -7.01 1.07 -48.44
N LEU A 58 -6.87 0.47 -47.26
CA LEU A 58 -8.02 0.02 -46.45
C LEU A 58 -8.63 1.18 -45.65
N ILE A 59 -7.85 2.24 -45.43
CA ILE A 59 -8.27 3.46 -44.74
C ILE A 59 -7.55 4.66 -45.39
N ASP A 60 -8.17 5.80 -45.36
CA ASP A 60 -7.54 7.06 -45.75
C ASP A 60 -6.79 7.71 -44.58
N ARG A 61 -5.86 8.60 -44.90
CA ARG A 61 -5.00 9.23 -43.89
C ARG A 61 -5.80 10.09 -42.90
N ALA A 62 -6.83 10.79 -43.37
CA ALA A 62 -7.65 11.64 -42.54
C ALA A 62 -8.39 10.82 -41.45
N THR A 63 -8.99 9.69 -41.83
CA THR A 63 -9.67 8.77 -40.92
C THR A 63 -8.70 8.13 -39.89
N LEU A 64 -7.48 7.77 -40.37
CA LEU A 64 -6.45 7.23 -39.47
C LEU A 64 -6.01 8.28 -38.43
N ASP A 65 -5.68 9.49 -38.87
CA ASP A 65 -5.24 10.57 -37.99
C ASP A 65 -6.33 10.99 -36.99
N GLN A 66 -7.59 11.02 -37.43
CA GLN A 66 -8.74 11.27 -36.56
C GLN A 66 -8.89 10.15 -35.53
N SER A 67 -8.81 8.88 -35.93
CA SER A 67 -8.93 7.73 -35.04
C SER A 67 -7.82 7.68 -34.00
N ILE A 68 -6.58 8.00 -34.38
CA ILE A 68 -5.45 8.12 -33.46
C ILE A 68 -5.70 9.23 -32.46
N THR A 69 -6.17 10.40 -32.93
CA THR A 69 -6.45 11.54 -32.05
C THR A 69 -7.53 11.22 -31.02
N GLU A 70 -8.62 10.61 -31.45
CA GLU A 70 -9.70 10.17 -30.57
C GLU A 70 -9.20 9.17 -29.53
N GLN A 71 -8.37 8.21 -29.96
CA GLN A 71 -7.79 7.22 -29.06
C GLN A 71 -6.85 7.84 -28.04
N ILE A 72 -6.03 8.81 -28.42
CA ILE A 72 -5.15 9.56 -27.51
C ILE A 72 -5.99 10.30 -26.48
N ILE A 73 -7.09 10.96 -26.86
CA ILE A 73 -7.97 11.66 -25.95
C ILE A 73 -8.60 10.69 -24.93
N GLN A 74 -9.08 9.52 -25.39
CA GLN A 74 -9.63 8.49 -24.51
C GLN A 74 -8.60 7.94 -23.52
N LEU A 75 -7.38 7.63 -24.00
CA LEU A 75 -6.29 7.14 -23.17
C LEU A 75 -5.91 8.17 -22.11
N ARG A 76 -5.80 9.44 -22.52
CA ARG A 76 -5.50 10.54 -21.58
C ARG A 76 -6.57 10.68 -20.50
N SER A 77 -7.85 10.61 -20.88
CA SER A 77 -8.94 10.72 -19.90
C SER A 77 -8.96 9.53 -18.93
N ALA A 78 -8.75 8.31 -19.43
CA ALA A 78 -8.66 7.11 -18.62
C ALA A 78 -7.47 7.17 -17.65
N LEU A 79 -6.31 7.63 -18.11
CA LEU A 79 -5.11 7.83 -17.29
C LEU A 79 -5.34 8.87 -16.19
N GLN A 80 -5.98 10.01 -16.54
CA GLN A 80 -6.31 11.04 -15.56
C GLN A 80 -7.28 10.52 -14.49
N ALA A 81 -8.30 9.75 -14.88
CA ALA A 81 -9.24 9.13 -13.94
C ALA A 81 -8.54 8.14 -13.02
N SER A 82 -7.63 7.32 -13.56
CA SER A 82 -6.81 6.38 -12.78
C SER A 82 -5.92 7.11 -11.78
N ASN A 83 -5.22 8.16 -12.21
CA ASN A 83 -4.36 8.96 -11.32
C ASN A 83 -5.15 9.61 -10.18
N ARG A 84 -6.31 10.23 -10.46
CA ARG A 84 -7.17 10.78 -9.40
C ARG A 84 -7.62 9.72 -8.39
N ASN A 85 -7.94 8.52 -8.86
CA ASN A 85 -8.30 7.43 -7.96
C ASN A 85 -7.11 7.00 -7.08
N LEU A 86 -5.91 6.90 -7.67
CA LEU A 86 -4.69 6.59 -6.91
C LEU A 86 -4.37 7.67 -5.87
N GLU A 87 -4.43 8.95 -6.24
CA GLU A 87 -4.21 10.07 -5.33
C GLU A 87 -5.18 10.02 -4.13
N ARG A 88 -6.48 9.80 -4.40
CA ARG A 88 -7.49 9.65 -3.34
C ARG A 88 -7.14 8.48 -2.40
N ARG A 89 -6.79 7.31 -2.95
CA ARG A 89 -6.42 6.14 -2.15
C ARG A 89 -5.16 6.37 -1.32
N VAL A 90 -4.17 7.09 -1.86
CA VAL A 90 -2.96 7.47 -1.12
C VAL A 90 -3.32 8.40 0.03
N GLN A 91 -4.17 9.41 -0.19
CA GLN A 91 -4.63 10.31 0.87
C GLN A 91 -5.39 9.58 1.98
N GLU A 92 -6.33 8.69 1.62
CA GLU A 92 -7.08 7.87 2.58
C GLU A 92 -6.14 7.00 3.42
N ARG A 93 -5.20 6.30 2.78
CA ARG A 93 -4.23 5.46 3.49
C ARG A 93 -3.27 6.24 4.37
N THR A 94 -2.86 7.43 3.92
CA THR A 94 -2.00 8.29 4.74
C THR A 94 -2.72 8.78 5.99
N ALA A 95 -3.99 9.17 5.86
CA ALA A 95 -4.81 9.58 7.01
C ALA A 95 -5.03 8.43 8.01
N GLU A 96 -5.39 7.23 7.53
CA GLU A 96 -5.53 6.03 8.37
C GLU A 96 -4.23 5.72 9.14
N LEU A 97 -3.10 5.80 8.45
CA LEU A 97 -1.79 5.54 9.06
C LEU A 97 -1.43 6.57 10.12
N GLN A 98 -1.70 7.85 9.86
CA GLN A 98 -1.48 8.92 10.84
C GLN A 98 -2.33 8.72 12.10
N GLU A 99 -3.60 8.36 11.94
CA GLU A 99 -4.48 8.05 13.08
C GLU A 99 -3.98 6.85 13.89
N ALA A 100 -3.55 5.77 13.21
CA ALA A 100 -2.98 4.61 13.88
C ALA A 100 -1.70 4.94 14.67
N LEU A 101 -0.81 5.75 14.09
CA LEU A 101 0.40 6.21 14.76
C LEU A 101 0.08 7.06 16.00
N GLN A 102 -0.91 7.94 15.89
CA GLN A 102 -1.35 8.76 17.04
C GLN A 102 -1.91 7.89 18.18
N ARG A 103 -2.74 6.89 17.86
CA ARG A 103 -3.25 5.92 18.86
C ARG A 103 -2.12 5.13 19.51
N LEU A 104 -1.13 4.67 18.75
CA LEU A 104 0.04 3.97 19.28
C LEU A 104 0.86 4.86 20.21
N SER A 105 1.06 6.12 19.88
CA SER A 105 1.75 7.09 20.72
C SER A 105 1.02 7.29 22.05
N GLN A 106 -0.31 7.46 22.01
CA GLN A 106 -1.13 7.60 23.22
C GLN A 106 -1.05 6.35 24.11
N LEU A 107 -1.15 5.16 23.53
CA LEU A 107 -1.03 3.90 24.28
C LEU A 107 0.36 3.75 24.91
N SER A 108 1.42 4.12 24.20
CA SER A 108 2.79 4.10 24.71
C SER A 108 2.95 5.03 25.90
N GLN A 109 2.40 6.25 25.82
CA GLN A 109 2.43 7.21 26.92
C GLN A 109 1.63 6.72 28.13
N MET A 110 0.43 6.17 27.93
CA MET A 110 -0.38 5.60 29.00
C MET A 110 0.36 4.44 29.68
N LYS A 111 1.01 3.55 28.91
CA LYS A 111 1.81 2.45 29.45
C LYS A 111 2.98 2.97 30.30
N ALA A 112 3.70 3.99 29.83
CA ALA A 112 4.81 4.57 30.58
C ALA A 112 4.35 5.18 31.89
N ASN A 113 3.26 5.95 31.87
CA ASN A 113 2.66 6.54 33.09
C ASN A 113 2.16 5.47 34.07
N PHE A 114 1.53 4.41 33.57
CA PHE A 114 1.06 3.29 34.38
C PHE A 114 2.23 2.59 35.11
N ILE A 115 3.31 2.29 34.40
CA ILE A 115 4.51 1.66 34.98
C ILE A 115 5.14 2.59 36.06
N ALA A 116 5.25 3.89 35.74
CA ALA A 116 5.79 4.86 36.69
C ALA A 116 4.95 4.95 37.97
N ASN A 117 3.62 5.05 37.85
CA ASN A 117 2.71 5.12 38.98
C ASN A 117 2.77 3.84 39.82
N ILE A 118 2.70 2.65 39.21
CA ILE A 118 2.81 1.38 39.94
C ILE A 118 4.14 1.29 40.67
N SER A 119 5.24 1.69 40.03
CA SER A 119 6.56 1.67 40.65
C SER A 119 6.61 2.56 41.89
N HIS A 120 5.97 3.73 41.85
CA HIS A 120 5.85 4.62 43.02
C HIS A 120 4.95 4.03 44.12
N GLU A 121 3.79 3.49 43.74
CA GLU A 121 2.84 2.92 44.69
C GLU A 121 3.35 1.64 45.36
N LEU A 122 4.18 0.85 44.68
CA LEU A 122 4.81 -0.34 45.26
C LEU A 122 6.02 0.01 46.12
N ARG A 123 6.77 1.07 45.81
CA ARG A 123 7.95 1.46 46.58
C ARG A 123 7.60 1.82 48.01
N THR A 124 6.52 2.54 48.24
CA THR A 124 6.11 2.98 49.56
C THR A 124 5.82 1.81 50.51
N PRO A 125 4.94 0.84 50.20
CA PRO A 125 4.70 -0.28 51.11
C PRO A 125 5.93 -1.17 51.25
N LEU A 126 6.72 -1.38 50.17
CA LEU A 126 7.98 -2.15 50.27
C LEU A 126 8.99 -1.48 51.20
N THR A 127 9.10 -0.16 51.16
CA THR A 127 9.98 0.57 52.08
C THR A 127 9.51 0.40 53.54
N HIS A 128 8.20 0.42 53.80
CA HIS A 128 7.68 0.18 55.17
C HIS A 128 7.94 -1.27 55.62
N VAL A 129 7.66 -2.25 54.75
CA VAL A 129 7.96 -3.67 55.03
C VAL A 129 9.45 -3.85 55.34
N LYS A 130 10.33 -3.31 54.52
CA LYS A 130 11.78 -3.36 54.74
C LYS A 130 12.16 -2.72 56.05
N GLY A 131 11.62 -1.55 56.38
CA GLY A 131 11.90 -0.87 57.62
C GLY A 131 11.47 -1.70 58.87
N TYR A 132 10.28 -2.33 58.81
CA TYR A 132 9.86 -3.21 59.91
C TYR A 132 10.72 -4.48 60.01
N LEU A 133 11.14 -5.07 58.91
CA LEU A 133 12.07 -6.20 58.92
C LEU A 133 13.41 -5.82 59.55
N GLU A 134 13.96 -4.65 59.21
CA GLU A 134 15.19 -4.11 59.83
C GLU A 134 15.05 -3.90 61.34
N LEU A 135 13.94 -3.33 61.83
CA LEU A 135 13.67 -3.16 63.25
C LEU A 135 13.54 -4.48 64.01
N LEU A 136 12.98 -5.51 63.37
CA LEU A 136 12.90 -6.88 63.92
C LEU A 136 14.29 -7.53 64.00
N VAL A 137 15.08 -7.47 62.93
CA VAL A 137 16.43 -8.05 62.88
C VAL A 137 17.38 -7.39 63.86
N THR A 138 17.24 -6.07 64.07
CA THR A 138 18.05 -5.32 65.07
C THR A 138 17.53 -5.45 66.50
N GLU A 139 16.47 -6.23 66.71
CA GLU A 139 15.82 -6.43 68.01
C GLU A 139 15.32 -5.12 68.70
N SER A 140 15.15 -4.06 67.89
CA SER A 140 14.66 -2.76 68.39
C SER A 140 13.20 -2.81 68.86
N LEU A 141 12.44 -3.83 68.49
CA LEU A 141 11.04 -4.05 68.89
C LEU A 141 10.89 -5.21 69.89
N GLY A 142 12.00 -5.79 70.38
CA GLY A 142 12.04 -6.93 71.29
C GLY A 142 12.94 -8.05 70.80
N SER A 143 13.32 -8.97 71.69
CA SER A 143 14.19 -10.08 71.39
C SER A 143 13.50 -11.10 70.47
N ILE A 144 14.23 -11.64 69.49
CA ILE A 144 13.76 -12.67 68.56
C ILE A 144 14.49 -13.99 68.77
N THR A 145 13.85 -15.09 68.42
CA THR A 145 14.50 -16.41 68.48
C THR A 145 15.47 -16.60 67.29
N GLU A 146 16.41 -17.53 67.41
CA GLU A 146 17.32 -17.86 66.28
C GLU A 146 16.58 -18.31 65.03
N GLU A 147 15.50 -19.04 65.18
CA GLU A 147 14.65 -19.46 64.03
C GLU A 147 14.00 -18.25 63.34
N GLN A 148 13.50 -17.28 64.14
CA GLN A 148 12.93 -16.04 63.61
C GLN A 148 14.00 -15.19 62.92
N ARG A 149 15.20 -15.12 63.46
CA ARG A 149 16.34 -14.41 62.89
C ARG A 149 16.70 -14.98 61.51
N HIS A 150 16.76 -16.32 61.40
CA HIS A 150 17.04 -16.97 60.12
C HIS A 150 15.95 -16.69 59.09
N ALA A 151 14.67 -16.77 59.46
CA ALA A 151 13.56 -16.47 58.56
C ALA A 151 13.58 -15.03 58.05
N LEU A 152 13.90 -14.08 58.91
CA LEU A 152 14.00 -12.64 58.55
C LEU A 152 15.17 -12.36 57.59
N GLN A 153 16.31 -13.04 57.78
CA GLN A 153 17.46 -12.88 56.89
C GLN A 153 17.19 -13.35 55.45
N VAL A 154 16.37 -14.38 55.28
CA VAL A 154 15.96 -14.89 53.96
C VAL A 154 14.94 -13.94 53.27
N SER A 155 14.26 -13.08 54.05
CA SER A 155 13.18 -12.20 53.57
C SER A 155 13.65 -10.79 53.20
N GLN A 156 14.92 -10.45 53.44
CA GLN A 156 15.54 -9.16 53.05
C GLN A 156 16.12 -9.21 51.63
#